data_5256e229d056032029c4b0e93452cc20
#
_entry.id   5256e229d056032029c4b0e93452cc20
#
_cell.length_a   1.000
_cell.length_b   1.000
_cell.length_c   1.000
_cell.angle_alpha   90.00
_cell.angle_beta   90.00
_cell.angle_gamma   90.00
#
_symmetry.space_group_name_H-M   'P 1'
#
loop_
_entity.id
_entity.type
_entity.pdbx_description
1 polymer ?
#
loop_
_entity_poly.entity_id
_entity_poly.type
_entity_poly.pdbx_seq_one_letter_code
_entity_poly.pdbx_strand_id
1 'polypeptide(L)'
;VSGVMVYAKNKHAAAQLSDHQIRKQYTAIITGQFEEPSGRLECRLKKTPYERQAFVSDDGKACITDYEVQEVYVGYSLISVSIATGRTHQIRATMAYYGHPLLGDKLYGGSTELIRRPALHCSSVAFVHPKTKKKITVSCDLPHDMLQLKSLPADNE
;
A
#
# COMPACT_ATOMS: atom_id res chain seq x y z
N VAL A 1 -0.22 8.32 4.11
CA VAL A 1 0.13 6.96 4.48
C VAL A 1 0.45 6.92 5.96
N SER A 2 -0.02 5.91 6.67
CA SER A 2 0.22 5.67 8.09
C SER A 2 0.82 4.28 8.31
N GLY A 3 1.13 3.92 9.58
CA GLY A 3 1.52 2.58 9.95
C GLY A 3 2.95 2.43 10.44
N VAL A 4 3.42 1.18 10.47
CA VAL A 4 4.76 0.82 10.95
C VAL A 4 5.82 1.30 9.98
N MET A 5 6.91 1.85 10.53
CA MET A 5 8.09 2.27 9.77
C MET A 5 9.36 1.77 10.47
N VAL A 6 10.33 1.32 9.69
CA VAL A 6 11.62 0.83 10.21
C VAL A 6 12.72 1.80 9.82
N TYR A 7 13.52 2.22 10.78
CA TYR A 7 14.70 3.07 10.58
C TYR A 7 15.97 2.36 11.04
N ALA A 8 16.96 2.35 10.18
CA ALA A 8 18.29 1.91 10.54
C ALA A 8 19.05 3.01 11.30
N LYS A 9 19.67 2.69 12.43
CA LYS A 9 20.41 3.65 13.26
C LYS A 9 21.82 3.98 12.71
N ASN A 10 22.31 3.21 11.76
CA ASN A 10 23.63 3.41 11.13
C ASN A 10 23.69 2.79 9.74
N LYS A 11 24.73 3.14 8.97
CA LYS A 11 24.92 2.68 7.60
C LYS A 11 25.02 1.15 7.46
N HIS A 12 25.64 0.48 8.43
CA HIS A 12 25.78 -0.97 8.42
C HIS A 12 24.41 -1.67 8.57
N ALA A 13 23.60 -1.22 9.51
CA ALA A 13 22.22 -1.71 9.68
C ALA A 13 21.37 -1.38 8.46
N ALA A 14 21.52 -0.21 7.85
CA ALA A 14 20.81 0.17 6.64
C ALA A 14 21.11 -0.76 5.46
N ALA A 15 22.38 -1.13 5.28
CA ALA A 15 22.79 -2.06 4.22
C ALA A 15 22.19 -3.47 4.44
N GLN A 16 22.06 -3.91 5.70
CA GLN A 16 21.46 -5.21 6.04
C GLN A 16 19.93 -5.20 6.02
N LEU A 17 19.30 -4.03 6.19
CA LEU A 17 17.86 -3.82 6.13
C LEU A 17 17.42 -3.29 4.75
N SER A 18 18.10 -3.68 3.68
CA SER A 18 17.70 -3.31 2.32
C SER A 18 16.26 -3.75 2.03
N ASP A 19 15.60 -3.08 1.10
CA ASP A 19 14.18 -3.28 0.76
C ASP A 19 13.78 -4.74 0.49
N HIS A 20 14.72 -5.57 0.02
CA HIS A 20 14.47 -6.99 -0.26
C HIS A 20 14.39 -7.87 1.00
N GLN A 21 14.81 -7.38 2.15
CA GLN A 21 14.80 -8.14 3.41
C GLN A 21 13.67 -7.73 4.35
N ILE A 22 12.96 -6.66 4.01
CA ILE A 22 11.82 -6.16 4.80
C ILE A 22 10.54 -6.54 4.08
N ARG A 23 9.73 -7.39 4.71
CA ARG A 23 8.38 -7.70 4.24
C ARG A 23 7.40 -6.73 4.86
N LYS A 24 6.64 -6.03 4.02
CA LYS A 24 5.63 -5.05 4.43
C LYS A 24 4.26 -5.53 4.00
N GLN A 25 3.32 -5.52 4.93
CA GLN A 25 1.91 -5.77 4.68
C GLN A 25 1.15 -4.48 4.87
N TYR A 26 0.30 -4.15 3.90
CA TYR A 26 -0.51 -2.95 3.92
C TYR A 26 -1.99 -3.29 3.97
N THR A 27 -2.76 -2.40 4.55
CA THR A 27 -4.21 -2.32 4.36
C THR A 27 -4.52 -1.06 3.58
N ALA A 28 -5.32 -1.18 2.54
CA ALA A 28 -5.75 -0.07 1.70
C ALA A 28 -7.27 -0.07 1.52
N ILE A 29 -7.85 1.11 1.30
CA ILE A 29 -9.23 1.26 0.89
C ILE A 29 -9.22 1.86 -0.52
N ILE A 30 -9.76 1.12 -1.48
CA ILE A 30 -9.79 1.46 -2.90
C ILE A 30 -11.19 1.85 -3.36
N THR A 31 -11.27 2.66 -4.39
CA THR A 31 -12.53 2.97 -5.08
C THR A 31 -13.03 1.73 -5.83
N GLY A 32 -14.31 1.39 -5.65
CA GLY A 32 -14.92 0.22 -6.26
C GLY A 32 -14.38 -1.09 -5.69
N GLN A 33 -14.41 -2.14 -6.50
CA GLN A 33 -13.91 -3.47 -6.12
C GLN A 33 -13.27 -4.16 -7.32
N PHE A 34 -12.32 -5.04 -7.07
CA PHE A 34 -11.82 -5.97 -8.07
C PHE A 34 -12.85 -7.09 -8.33
N GLU A 35 -12.90 -7.60 -9.55
CA GLU A 35 -13.74 -8.76 -9.91
C GLU A 35 -13.26 -10.03 -9.21
N GLU A 36 -11.94 -10.21 -9.13
CA GLU A 36 -11.33 -11.35 -8.47
C GLU A 36 -11.04 -11.04 -6.98
N PRO A 37 -11.28 -11.99 -6.05
CA PRO A 37 -11.07 -11.79 -4.62
C PRO A 37 -9.60 -11.61 -4.26
N SER A 38 -8.68 -12.06 -5.10
CA SER A 38 -7.24 -11.85 -4.95
C SER A 38 -6.54 -11.87 -6.29
N GLY A 39 -5.39 -11.22 -6.38
CA GLY A 39 -4.64 -11.22 -7.63
C GLY A 39 -3.26 -10.59 -7.52
N ARG A 40 -2.54 -10.69 -8.63
CA ARG A 40 -1.24 -10.08 -8.83
C ARG A 40 -1.31 -9.02 -9.91
N LEU A 41 -0.90 -7.81 -9.57
CA LEU A 41 -0.83 -6.66 -10.46
C LEU A 41 0.64 -6.40 -10.81
N GLU A 42 0.95 -6.44 -12.08
CA GLU A 42 2.29 -6.20 -12.60
C GLU A 42 2.29 -4.97 -13.49
N CYS A 43 3.22 -4.07 -13.26
CA CYS A 43 3.43 -2.90 -14.11
C CYS A 43 4.88 -2.43 -14.02
N ARG A 44 5.23 -1.43 -14.78
CA ARG A 44 6.54 -0.77 -14.72
C ARG A 44 6.33 0.68 -14.35
N LEU A 45 6.94 1.09 -13.24
CA LEU A 45 6.78 2.45 -12.72
C LEU A 45 8.04 3.29 -12.96
N LYS A 46 7.82 4.50 -13.43
CA LYS A 46 8.83 5.53 -13.60
C LYS A 46 8.46 6.74 -12.76
N LYS A 47 9.47 7.38 -12.18
CA LYS A 47 9.36 8.68 -11.53
C LYS A 47 10.57 9.51 -11.90
N THR A 48 10.35 10.71 -12.39
CA THR A 48 11.40 11.69 -12.64
C THR A 48 11.50 12.68 -11.48
N PRO A 49 12.63 13.38 -11.33
CA PRO A 49 12.79 14.40 -10.28
C PRO A 49 11.78 15.56 -10.39
N TYR A 50 11.24 15.80 -11.58
CA TYR A 50 10.33 16.91 -11.87
C TYR A 50 8.85 16.58 -11.65
N GLU A 51 8.51 15.31 -11.47
CA GLU A 51 7.14 14.86 -11.31
C GLU A 51 6.81 14.57 -9.86
N ARG A 52 5.59 14.94 -9.44
CA ARG A 52 5.09 14.64 -8.08
C ARG A 52 4.68 13.19 -7.91
N GLN A 53 4.29 12.51 -9.00
CA GLN A 53 3.75 11.16 -8.98
C GLN A 53 4.61 10.20 -9.80
N ALA A 54 4.56 8.93 -9.45
CA ALA A 54 5.05 7.86 -10.30
C ALA A 54 3.95 7.51 -11.32
N PHE A 55 4.33 7.08 -12.50
CA PHE A 55 3.41 6.71 -13.58
C PHE A 55 3.88 5.42 -14.27
N VAL A 56 2.94 4.74 -14.92
CA VAL A 56 3.25 3.52 -15.66
C VAL A 56 3.92 3.89 -16.98
N SER A 57 5.05 3.25 -17.28
CA SER A 57 5.84 3.50 -18.49
C SER A 57 6.66 2.26 -18.85
N ASP A 58 6.79 1.95 -20.12
CA ASP A 58 7.53 0.78 -20.61
C ASP A 58 9.01 0.79 -20.22
N ASP A 59 9.62 1.97 -20.06
CA ASP A 59 10.98 2.17 -19.59
C ASP A 59 11.09 2.28 -18.06
N GLY A 60 9.98 2.08 -17.35
CA GLY A 60 9.93 2.08 -15.89
C GLY A 60 10.54 0.84 -15.25
N LYS A 61 10.71 0.87 -13.94
CA LYS A 61 11.18 -0.28 -13.15
C LYS A 61 10.01 -1.20 -12.87
N ALA A 62 10.20 -2.50 -13.11
CA ALA A 62 9.20 -3.52 -12.82
C ALA A 62 8.77 -3.48 -11.35
N CYS A 63 7.49 -3.64 -11.11
CA CYS A 63 6.90 -3.76 -9.78
C CYS A 63 5.78 -4.80 -9.76
N ILE A 64 5.69 -5.49 -8.63
CA ILE A 64 4.71 -6.54 -8.37
C ILE A 64 3.96 -6.15 -7.10
N THR A 65 2.64 -6.13 -7.20
CA THR A 65 1.73 -5.81 -6.10
C THR A 65 0.67 -6.90 -6.01
N ASP A 66 0.67 -7.67 -4.94
CA ASP A 66 -0.34 -8.69 -4.68
C ASP A 66 -1.43 -8.09 -3.79
N TYR A 67 -2.70 -8.41 -4.07
CA TYR A 67 -3.83 -7.95 -3.28
C TYR A 67 -4.77 -9.10 -2.91
N GLU A 68 -5.52 -8.89 -1.84
CA GLU A 68 -6.61 -9.75 -1.40
C GLU A 68 -7.74 -8.87 -0.86
N VAL A 69 -8.95 -9.03 -1.41
CA VAL A 69 -10.14 -8.31 -0.97
C VAL A 69 -10.58 -8.85 0.38
N GLN A 70 -10.71 -7.98 1.37
CA GLN A 70 -11.12 -8.33 2.73
C GLN A 70 -12.60 -8.06 2.97
N GLU A 71 -13.05 -6.87 2.57
CA GLU A 71 -14.42 -6.40 2.79
C GLU A 71 -14.85 -5.52 1.61
N VAL A 72 -16.11 -5.62 1.21
CA VAL A 72 -16.70 -4.82 0.13
C VAL A 72 -17.80 -3.96 0.71
N TYR A 73 -17.81 -2.68 0.32
CA TYR A 73 -18.79 -1.67 0.71
C TYR A 73 -19.36 -1.00 -0.53
N VAL A 74 -20.36 -0.17 -0.36
CA VAL A 74 -20.92 0.61 -1.48
C VAL A 74 -19.88 1.62 -1.99
N GLY A 75 -19.43 1.40 -3.22
CA GLY A 75 -18.50 2.30 -3.92
C GLY A 75 -17.02 2.16 -3.54
N TYR A 76 -16.66 1.31 -2.58
CA TYR A 76 -15.26 1.05 -2.21
C TYR A 76 -15.05 -0.32 -1.57
N SER A 77 -13.79 -0.75 -1.47
CA SER A 77 -13.44 -2.00 -0.78
C SER A 77 -12.16 -1.87 0.05
N LEU A 78 -12.09 -2.66 1.11
CA LEU A 78 -10.92 -2.85 1.95
C LEU A 78 -10.12 -4.01 1.39
N ILE A 79 -8.85 -3.78 1.13
CA ILE A 79 -7.94 -4.79 0.60
C ILE A 79 -6.68 -4.91 1.47
N SER A 80 -6.15 -6.11 1.56
CA SER A 80 -4.81 -6.39 2.03
C SER A 80 -3.86 -6.34 0.83
N VAL A 81 -2.69 -5.73 0.99
CA VAL A 81 -1.72 -5.55 -0.09
C VAL A 81 -0.32 -5.93 0.38
N SER A 82 0.36 -6.76 -0.40
CA SER A 82 1.78 -7.02 -0.24
C SER A 82 2.56 -6.63 -1.49
N ILE A 83 3.78 -6.15 -1.28
CA ILE A 83 4.67 -5.72 -2.37
C ILE A 83 5.98 -6.47 -2.31
N ALA A 84 6.42 -7.03 -3.45
CA ALA A 84 7.72 -7.67 -3.60
C ALA A 84 8.83 -6.66 -3.93
N THR A 85 8.46 -5.43 -4.28
CA THR A 85 9.36 -4.34 -4.67
C THR A 85 8.96 -3.07 -3.92
N GLY A 86 9.89 -2.15 -3.68
CA GLY A 86 9.65 -0.90 -2.92
C GLY A 86 9.75 0.35 -3.81
N ARG A 87 8.99 0.45 -4.90
CA ARG A 87 9.03 1.63 -5.77
C ARG A 87 8.25 2.80 -5.18
N THR A 88 8.68 4.00 -5.51
CA THR A 88 7.99 5.23 -5.06
C THR A 88 6.51 5.19 -5.44
N HIS A 89 5.63 5.40 -4.48
CA HIS A 89 4.18 5.39 -4.65
C HIS A 89 3.62 4.10 -5.28
N GLN A 90 4.32 2.98 -5.19
CA GLN A 90 3.99 1.76 -5.91
C GLN A 90 2.52 1.35 -5.77
N ILE A 91 2.00 1.17 -4.56
CA ILE A 91 0.60 0.77 -4.33
C ILE A 91 -0.35 1.81 -4.90
N ARG A 92 -0.10 3.10 -4.64
CA ARG A 92 -0.94 4.21 -5.08
C ARG A 92 -1.05 4.29 -6.61
N ALA A 93 0.09 4.25 -7.30
CA ALA A 93 0.16 4.31 -8.75
C ALA A 93 -0.41 3.05 -9.42
N THR A 94 -0.11 1.86 -8.86
CA THR A 94 -0.61 0.59 -9.40
C THR A 94 -2.13 0.50 -9.27
N MET A 95 -2.70 0.79 -8.11
CA MET A 95 -4.16 0.74 -7.91
C MET A 95 -4.88 1.73 -8.84
N ALA A 96 -4.37 2.95 -8.99
CA ALA A 96 -4.93 3.94 -9.91
C ALA A 96 -4.85 3.48 -11.38
N TYR A 97 -3.73 2.90 -11.79
CA TYR A 97 -3.54 2.37 -13.15
C TYR A 97 -4.54 1.26 -13.49
N TYR A 98 -4.86 0.40 -12.54
CA TYR A 98 -5.87 -0.66 -12.70
C TYR A 98 -7.31 -0.18 -12.46
N GLY A 99 -7.55 1.14 -12.35
CA GLY A 99 -8.89 1.71 -12.26
C GLY A 99 -9.48 1.81 -10.85
N HIS A 100 -8.69 1.48 -9.82
CA HIS A 100 -9.11 1.46 -8.41
C HIS A 100 -8.25 2.36 -7.53
N PRO A 101 -8.23 3.70 -7.76
CA PRO A 101 -7.43 4.61 -6.94
C PRO A 101 -7.81 4.50 -5.46
N LEU A 102 -6.85 4.72 -4.57
CA LEU A 102 -7.10 4.73 -3.14
C LEU A 102 -8.03 5.88 -2.76
N LEU A 103 -8.98 5.64 -1.84
CA LEU A 103 -9.75 6.74 -1.26
C LEU A 103 -8.80 7.77 -0.63
N GLY A 104 -9.14 9.05 -0.76
CA GLY A 104 -8.35 10.16 -0.23
C GLY A 104 -7.08 10.49 -1.01
N ASP A 105 -6.75 9.73 -2.04
CA ASP A 105 -5.54 9.94 -2.83
C ASP A 105 -5.77 10.90 -4.00
N LYS A 106 -5.94 12.18 -3.68
CA LYS A 106 -6.16 13.24 -4.68
C LYS A 106 -5.11 13.23 -5.81
N LEU A 107 -3.84 12.87 -5.49
CA LEU A 107 -2.75 12.88 -6.46
C LEU A 107 -2.97 11.84 -7.56
N TYR A 108 -3.61 10.73 -7.25
CA TYR A 108 -3.88 9.62 -8.16
C TYR A 108 -5.38 9.47 -8.52
N GLY A 109 -6.20 10.52 -8.28
CA GLY A 109 -7.60 10.56 -8.71
C GLY A 109 -8.60 9.94 -7.73
N GLY A 110 -8.18 9.63 -6.50
CA GLY A 110 -9.08 9.14 -5.45
C GLY A 110 -9.95 10.24 -4.86
N SER A 111 -11.24 9.93 -4.58
CA SER A 111 -12.16 10.85 -3.91
C SER A 111 -11.66 11.20 -2.50
N THR A 112 -11.81 12.46 -2.13
CA THR A 112 -11.45 13.00 -0.81
C THR A 112 -12.65 13.29 0.08
N GLU A 113 -13.83 12.81 -0.29
CA GLU A 113 -15.07 13.06 0.45
C GLU A 113 -15.10 12.34 1.80
N LEU A 114 -14.73 11.07 1.81
CA LEU A 114 -14.76 10.22 3.00
C LEU A 114 -13.46 10.28 3.83
N ILE A 115 -12.33 10.48 3.18
CA ILE A 115 -11.01 10.58 3.83
C ILE A 115 -10.11 11.52 3.03
N ARG A 116 -9.34 12.40 3.71
CA ARG A 116 -8.56 13.47 3.07
C ARG A 116 -7.09 13.14 2.83
N ARG A 117 -6.68 11.92 3.10
CA ARG A 117 -5.33 11.40 2.83
C ARG A 117 -5.45 10.04 2.16
N PRO A 118 -4.41 9.56 1.44
CA PRO A 118 -4.44 8.20 0.90
C PRO A 118 -4.79 7.17 1.99
N ALA A 119 -5.87 6.42 1.79
CA ALA A 119 -6.32 5.37 2.69
C ALA A 119 -5.39 4.16 2.56
N LEU A 120 -4.16 4.33 3.01
CA LEU A 120 -3.07 3.35 2.97
C LEU A 120 -2.36 3.31 4.32
N HIS A 121 -2.25 2.11 4.87
CA HIS A 121 -1.68 1.86 6.18
C HIS A 121 -0.75 0.65 6.14
N CYS A 122 0.51 0.83 6.55
CA CYS A 122 1.44 -0.28 6.73
C CYS A 122 1.09 -1.01 8.03
N SER A 123 0.29 -2.08 7.95
CA SER A 123 -0.25 -2.80 9.09
C SER A 123 0.78 -3.68 9.79
N SER A 124 1.76 -4.20 9.07
CA SER A 124 2.86 -4.94 9.68
C SER A 124 4.14 -4.89 8.85
N VAL A 125 5.25 -5.04 9.54
CA VAL A 125 6.59 -5.16 8.97
C VAL A 125 7.31 -6.33 9.61
N ALA A 126 7.89 -7.20 8.81
CA ALA A 126 8.71 -8.31 9.26
C ALA A 126 10.12 -8.23 8.66
N PHE A 127 11.14 -8.40 9.48
CA PHE A 127 12.55 -8.36 9.06
C PHE A 127 13.44 -9.18 9.98
N VAL A 128 14.68 -9.43 9.56
CA VAL A 128 15.71 -10.06 10.38
C VAL A 128 16.56 -8.96 11.02
N HIS A 129 16.66 -8.96 12.34
CA HIS A 129 17.45 -7.97 13.07
C HIS A 129 18.93 -8.05 12.68
N PRO A 130 19.58 -6.96 12.23
CA PRO A 130 20.93 -6.99 11.66
C PRO A 130 22.00 -7.63 12.57
N LYS A 131 21.94 -7.33 13.88
CA LYS A 131 22.91 -7.80 14.87
C LYS A 131 22.56 -9.17 15.44
N THR A 132 21.32 -9.35 15.92
CA THR A 132 20.93 -10.56 16.67
C THR A 132 20.46 -11.71 15.78
N LYS A 133 20.22 -11.45 14.49
CA LYS A 133 19.69 -12.40 13.49
C LYS A 133 18.31 -12.99 13.85
N LYS A 134 17.64 -12.44 14.84
CA LYS A 134 16.28 -12.84 15.18
C LYS A 134 15.27 -12.25 14.19
N LYS A 135 14.26 -13.04 13.84
CA LYS A 135 13.09 -12.53 13.09
C LYS A 135 12.27 -11.64 14.01
N ILE A 136 11.96 -10.44 13.52
CA ILE A 136 11.13 -9.47 14.22
C ILE A 136 9.92 -9.18 13.34
N THR A 137 8.73 -9.19 13.93
CA THR A 137 7.50 -8.72 13.31
C THR A 137 6.89 -7.67 14.22
N VAL A 138 6.57 -6.52 13.65
CA VAL A 138 5.88 -5.43 14.33
C VAL A 138 4.61 -5.13 13.56
N SER A 139 3.50 -4.98 14.26
CA SER A 139 2.21 -4.61 13.69
C SER A 139 1.59 -3.44 14.44
N CYS A 140 0.68 -2.76 13.81
CA CYS A 140 -0.16 -1.74 14.43
C CYS A 140 -1.58 -1.79 13.85
N ASP A 141 -2.53 -1.40 14.68
CA ASP A 141 -3.94 -1.37 14.33
C ASP A 141 -4.24 -0.29 13.29
N LEU A 142 -5.34 -0.46 12.56
CA LEU A 142 -5.82 0.54 11.62
C LEU A 142 -6.10 1.87 12.35
N PRO A 143 -5.74 3.00 11.74
CA PRO A 143 -6.02 4.31 12.31
C PRO A 143 -7.52 4.60 12.28
N HIS A 144 -7.96 5.46 13.20
CA HIS A 144 -9.37 5.76 13.43
C HIS A 144 -10.13 6.19 12.17
N ASP A 145 -9.52 7.01 11.32
CA ASP A 145 -10.13 7.49 10.07
C ASP A 145 -10.44 6.34 9.07
N MET A 146 -9.62 5.30 9.04
CA MET A 146 -9.88 4.11 8.23
C MET A 146 -10.85 3.15 8.92
N LEU A 147 -10.83 3.05 10.26
CA LEU A 147 -11.80 2.26 11.01
C LEU A 147 -13.22 2.80 10.87
N GLN A 148 -13.40 4.12 10.82
CA GLN A 148 -14.71 4.73 10.58
C GLN A 148 -15.31 4.30 9.24
N LEU A 149 -14.50 4.14 8.20
CA LEU A 149 -14.98 3.68 6.89
C LEU A 149 -15.45 2.23 6.92
N LYS A 150 -14.90 1.39 7.80
CA LYS A 150 -15.37 0.01 8.00
C LYS A 150 -16.74 -0.07 8.69
N SER A 151 -17.13 0.95 9.42
CA SER A 151 -18.39 0.98 10.17
C SER A 151 -19.54 1.64 9.41
N LEU A 152 -19.32 2.13 8.20
CA LEU A 152 -20.42 2.59 7.35
C LEU A 152 -21.24 1.38 6.90
N PRO A 153 -22.59 1.44 6.98
CA PRO A 153 -23.41 0.30 6.62
C PRO A 153 -23.13 -0.11 5.17
N ALA A 154 -22.90 -1.41 4.95
CA ALA A 154 -23.09 -1.98 3.65
C ALA A 154 -24.59 -1.82 3.35
N ASP A 155 -24.96 -1.13 2.27
CA ASP A 155 -26.36 -1.11 1.86
C ASP A 155 -26.78 -2.57 1.59
N ASN A 156 -27.60 -3.07 2.53
CA ASN A 156 -28.34 -4.31 2.31
C ASN A 156 -29.45 -4.00 1.32
N GLU A 157 -29.26 -4.28 0.04
CA GLU A 157 -30.33 -4.66 -0.86
C GLU A 157 -30.26 -6.15 -1.17
#